data_f76fe16fc07d02447a0bf2557c4a40ac
#
_entry.id   f76fe16fc07d02447a0bf2557c4a40ac
#
_cell.length_a   1.000
_cell.length_b   1.000
_cell.length_c   1.000
_cell.angle_alpha   90.00
_cell.angle_beta   90.00
_cell.angle_gamma   90.00
#
_symmetry.space_group_name_H-M   'P 1'
#
loop_
_entity.id
_entity.type
_entity.pdbx_description
1 polymer ?
#
loop_
_entity_poly.entity_id
_entity_poly.type
_entity_poly.pdbx_seq_one_letter_code
_entity_poly.pdbx_strand_id
1 'polypeptide(L)'
;MASECLKYLMNRGTFKVKIKQAGITSNIDLRCKLVDKDSNETPFYVEIKERYKDEVTLEEYPFAELKVEKYNRMDNITPDNTFLYYMVLLNEQKCMLFNLYELDWSRVKTVIWKIKKTQYWDQSYYVDTPVYMIPYEMAEAECDCTKYYENYYRMKGR
;
A
#
# COMPACT_ATOMS: atom_id res chain seq x y z
N MET A 1 -4.85 -3.39 12.40
CA MET A 1 -3.54 -2.72 12.41
C MET A 1 -3.35 -1.77 11.24
N ALA A 2 -3.37 -2.21 10.00
CA ALA A 2 -3.33 -1.31 8.84
C ALA A 2 -4.45 -0.27 8.88
N SER A 3 -5.64 -0.66 9.32
CA SER A 3 -6.78 0.25 9.50
C SER A 3 -6.51 1.36 10.52
N GLU A 4 -5.83 1.07 11.62
CA GLU A 4 -5.47 2.08 12.62
C GLU A 4 -4.45 3.06 12.06
N CYS A 5 -3.42 2.57 11.37
CA CYS A 5 -2.44 3.41 10.69
C CYS A 5 -3.12 4.31 9.65
N LEU A 6 -4.02 3.74 8.86
CA LEU A 6 -4.76 4.50 7.84
C LEU A 6 -5.61 5.60 8.45
N LYS A 7 -6.35 5.29 9.51
CA LYS A 7 -7.16 6.29 10.24
C LYS A 7 -6.28 7.41 10.78
N TYR A 8 -5.13 7.07 11.35
CA TYR A 8 -4.20 8.07 11.85
C TYR A 8 -3.69 8.99 10.73
N LEU A 9 -3.24 8.40 9.61
CA LEU A 9 -2.67 9.15 8.49
C LEU A 9 -3.70 10.04 7.79
N MET A 10 -4.95 9.59 7.69
CA MET A 10 -6.01 10.29 6.97
C MET A 10 -6.88 11.18 7.87
N ASN A 11 -6.80 11.02 9.20
CA ASN A 11 -7.61 11.78 10.14
C ASN A 11 -6.95 13.14 10.42
N ARG A 12 -7.04 14.02 9.44
CA ARG A 12 -6.51 15.39 9.54
C ARG A 12 -7.65 16.36 9.85
N GLY A 13 -7.77 16.75 11.12
CA GLY A 13 -8.77 17.73 11.55
C GLY A 13 -10.18 17.15 11.65
N THR A 14 -11.10 17.62 10.83
CA THR A 14 -12.53 17.28 10.88
C THR A 14 -12.95 16.07 10.04
N PHE A 15 -11.99 15.43 9.36
CA PHE A 15 -12.29 14.26 8.53
C PHE A 15 -12.38 12.99 9.37
N LYS A 16 -13.29 12.13 9.00
CA LYS A 16 -13.41 10.77 9.54
C LYS A 16 -13.24 9.75 8.43
N VAL A 17 -12.57 8.65 8.73
CA VAL A 17 -12.36 7.56 7.79
C VAL A 17 -13.29 6.41 8.09
N LYS A 18 -14.12 6.04 7.12
CA LYS A 18 -14.91 4.79 7.16
C LYS A 18 -14.18 3.73 6.33
N ILE A 19 -13.98 2.56 6.91
CA ILE A 19 -13.23 1.48 6.28
C ILE A 19 -14.13 0.26 6.13
N LYS A 20 -14.14 -0.31 4.93
CA LYS A 20 -14.75 -1.61 4.65
C LYS A 20 -13.69 -2.53 4.07
N GLN A 21 -13.46 -3.65 4.72
CA GLN A 21 -12.54 -4.66 4.20
C GLN A 21 -13.13 -5.29 2.94
N ALA A 22 -12.34 -5.39 1.89
CA ALA A 22 -12.76 -6.05 0.66
C ALA A 22 -12.67 -7.57 0.80
N GLY A 23 -13.44 -8.29 -0.01
CA GLY A 23 -13.43 -9.76 -0.01
C GLY A 23 -12.08 -10.35 -0.43
N ILE A 24 -11.85 -11.61 -0.08
CA ILE A 24 -10.59 -12.34 -0.34
C ILE A 24 -10.23 -12.37 -1.83
N THR A 25 -11.21 -12.39 -2.71
CA THR A 25 -11.01 -12.40 -4.17
C THR A 25 -10.86 -11.02 -4.78
N SER A 26 -10.96 -9.96 -3.98
CA SER A 26 -10.81 -8.58 -4.45
C SER A 26 -9.35 -8.27 -4.81
N ASN A 27 -9.17 -7.47 -5.85
CA ASN A 27 -7.87 -6.91 -6.20
C ASN A 27 -7.48 -5.69 -5.35
N ILE A 28 -8.32 -5.32 -4.40
CA ILE A 28 -8.14 -4.20 -3.46
C ILE A 28 -8.36 -4.71 -2.03
N ASP A 29 -7.49 -4.30 -1.11
CA ASP A 29 -7.58 -4.73 0.29
C ASP A 29 -8.64 -3.97 1.09
N LEU A 30 -8.72 -2.66 0.91
CA LEU A 30 -9.68 -1.82 1.64
C LEU A 30 -10.44 -0.90 0.69
N ARG A 31 -11.75 -0.80 0.94
CA ARG A 31 -12.62 0.21 0.33
C ARG A 31 -13.03 1.19 1.42
N CYS A 32 -12.73 2.46 1.22
CA CYS A 32 -12.84 3.47 2.26
C CYS A 32 -13.63 4.68 1.77
N LYS A 33 -14.08 5.47 2.74
CA LYS A 33 -14.66 6.79 2.50
C LYS A 33 -14.08 7.79 3.49
N LEU A 34 -13.69 8.94 2.99
CA LEU A 34 -13.31 10.09 3.79
C LEU A 34 -14.56 10.96 3.96
N VAL A 35 -14.97 11.18 5.21
CA VAL A 35 -16.18 11.93 5.55
C VAL A 35 -15.77 13.27 6.15
N ASP A 36 -16.18 14.38 5.54
CA ASP A 36 -15.92 15.71 6.05
C ASP A 36 -16.94 16.14 7.11
N LYS A 37 -16.77 17.35 7.66
CA LYS A 37 -17.67 17.91 8.69
C LYS A 37 -19.12 18.09 8.22
N ASP A 38 -19.33 18.25 6.91
CA ASP A 38 -20.65 18.42 6.30
C ASP A 38 -21.24 17.09 5.84
N SER A 39 -20.65 15.97 6.26
CA SER A 39 -21.05 14.60 5.89
C SER A 39 -20.88 14.27 4.40
N ASN A 40 -20.10 15.04 3.65
CA ASN A 40 -19.72 14.71 2.30
C ASN A 40 -18.71 13.56 2.31
N GLU A 41 -18.94 12.57 1.45
CA GLU A 41 -18.11 11.37 1.38
C GLU A 41 -17.25 11.39 0.11
N THR A 42 -15.95 11.16 0.28
CA THR A 42 -15.02 10.97 -0.82
C THR A 42 -14.52 9.54 -0.79
N PRO A 43 -14.83 8.70 -1.80
CA PRO A 43 -14.41 7.33 -1.82
C PRO A 43 -12.91 7.21 -2.16
N PHE A 44 -12.25 6.21 -1.56
CA PHE A 44 -10.90 5.84 -1.93
C PHE A 44 -10.64 4.36 -1.65
N TYR A 45 -9.75 3.77 -2.45
CA TYR A 45 -9.34 2.38 -2.31
C TYR A 45 -7.90 2.32 -1.82
N VAL A 46 -7.58 1.30 -1.05
CA VAL A 46 -6.23 1.10 -0.51
C VAL A 46 -5.77 -0.33 -0.76
N GLU A 47 -4.61 -0.46 -1.38
CA GLU A 47 -3.85 -1.70 -1.44
C GLU A 47 -2.76 -1.66 -0.39
N ILE A 48 -2.63 -2.73 0.38
CA ILE A 48 -1.69 -2.83 1.49
C ILE A 48 -0.56 -3.78 1.12
N LYS A 49 0.67 -3.39 1.41
CA LYS A 49 1.83 -4.24 1.23
C LYS A 49 2.75 -4.18 2.44
N GLU A 50 3.04 -5.34 3.01
CA GLU A 50 4.07 -5.47 4.03
C GLU A 50 5.42 -5.77 3.37
N ARG A 51 6.46 -5.10 3.83
CA ARG A 51 7.84 -5.26 3.35
C ARG A 51 8.79 -5.41 4.51
N TYR A 52 9.71 -6.34 4.38
CA TYR A 52 10.80 -6.56 5.33
C TYR A 52 12.11 -6.36 4.58
N LYS A 53 12.92 -5.39 5.03
CA LYS A 53 14.19 -5.06 4.42
C LYS A 53 15.23 -4.81 5.50
N ASP A 54 16.49 -5.16 5.22
CA ASP A 54 17.61 -4.82 6.07
C ASP A 54 17.80 -3.29 6.10
N GLU A 55 18.32 -2.76 7.21
CA GLU A 55 18.58 -1.32 7.35
C GLU A 55 19.48 -0.79 6.24
N VAL A 56 20.53 -1.50 5.92
CA VAL A 56 21.45 -1.16 4.82
C VAL A 56 20.69 -1.05 3.49
N THR A 57 19.79 -2.00 3.25
CA THR A 57 18.95 -2.00 2.04
C THR A 57 18.00 -0.80 2.00
N LEU A 58 17.52 -0.34 3.16
CA LEU A 58 16.65 0.84 3.24
C LEU A 58 17.36 2.12 2.81
N GLU A 59 18.61 2.30 3.23
CA GLU A 59 19.41 3.46 2.84
C GLU A 59 19.81 3.44 1.37
N GLU A 60 20.20 2.26 0.86
CA GLU A 60 20.66 2.08 -0.51
C GLU A 60 19.53 1.98 -1.52
N TYR A 61 18.35 1.58 -1.06
CA TYR A 61 17.21 1.25 -1.91
C TYR A 61 15.90 1.82 -1.36
N PRO A 62 15.74 3.15 -1.35
CA PRO A 62 14.58 3.81 -0.74
C PRO A 62 13.39 3.86 -1.69
N PHE A 63 12.94 2.71 -2.17
CA PHE A 63 11.85 2.60 -3.12
C PHE A 63 10.78 1.61 -2.64
N ALA A 64 9.50 2.00 -2.82
CA ALA A 64 8.37 1.11 -2.75
C ALA A 64 8.15 0.47 -4.14
N GLU A 65 8.10 -0.84 -4.18
CA GLU A 65 7.90 -1.58 -5.42
C GLU A 65 6.41 -1.87 -5.64
N LEU A 66 5.93 -1.61 -6.84
CA LEU A 66 4.57 -1.94 -7.25
C LEU A 66 4.60 -2.55 -8.65
N LYS A 67 4.16 -3.81 -8.76
CA LYS A 67 4.08 -4.46 -10.09
C LYS A 67 3.15 -3.69 -11.00
N VAL A 68 3.58 -3.42 -12.23
CA VAL A 68 2.79 -2.70 -13.23
C VAL A 68 1.46 -3.40 -13.48
N GLU A 69 1.46 -4.71 -13.60
CA GLU A 69 0.25 -5.51 -13.77
C GLU A 69 -0.74 -5.32 -12.61
N LYS A 70 -0.23 -5.30 -11.37
CA LYS A 70 -1.07 -5.08 -10.18
C LYS A 70 -1.70 -3.69 -10.22
N TYR A 71 -0.91 -2.67 -10.53
CA TYR A 71 -1.42 -1.31 -10.68
C TYR A 71 -2.52 -1.22 -11.72
N ASN A 72 -2.31 -1.81 -12.89
CA ASN A 72 -3.30 -1.79 -13.98
C ASN A 72 -4.60 -2.48 -13.58
N ARG A 73 -4.52 -3.60 -12.88
CA ARG A 73 -5.72 -4.30 -12.37
C ARG A 73 -6.49 -3.46 -11.37
N MET A 74 -5.79 -2.82 -10.43
CA MET A 74 -6.41 -1.93 -9.44
C MET A 74 -7.06 -0.72 -10.11
N ASP A 75 -6.35 -0.11 -11.05
CA ASP A 75 -6.85 1.05 -11.78
C ASP A 75 -8.13 0.73 -12.57
N ASN A 76 -8.17 -0.43 -13.22
CA ASN A 76 -9.34 -0.86 -13.99
C ASN A 76 -10.61 -1.04 -13.15
N ILE A 77 -10.49 -1.42 -11.89
CA ILE A 77 -11.64 -1.63 -11.00
C ILE A 77 -11.97 -0.41 -10.13
N THR A 78 -11.15 0.63 -10.18
CA THR A 78 -11.36 1.84 -9.39
C THR A 78 -12.32 2.76 -10.14
N PRO A 79 -13.50 3.08 -9.55
CA PRO A 79 -14.47 3.96 -10.19
C PRO A 79 -13.94 5.39 -10.39
N ASP A 80 -14.55 6.13 -11.31
CA ASP A 80 -14.30 7.56 -11.44
C ASP A 80 -14.56 8.29 -10.10
N ASN A 81 -13.83 9.35 -9.86
CA ASN A 81 -13.89 10.13 -8.60
C ASN A 81 -13.50 9.36 -7.33
N THR A 82 -12.82 8.23 -7.48
CA THR A 82 -12.29 7.44 -6.37
C THR A 82 -10.77 7.51 -6.43
N PHE A 83 -10.13 7.86 -5.30
CA PHE A 83 -8.67 7.82 -5.20
C PHE A 83 -8.18 6.38 -4.98
N LEU A 84 -6.97 6.13 -5.46
CA LEU A 84 -6.28 4.86 -5.29
C LEU A 84 -4.98 5.08 -4.50
N TYR A 85 -4.94 4.52 -3.29
CA TYR A 85 -3.79 4.60 -2.41
C TYR A 85 -3.04 3.28 -2.34
N TYR A 86 -1.72 3.41 -2.21
CA TYR A 86 -0.83 2.30 -1.92
C TYR A 86 -0.21 2.53 -0.54
N MET A 87 -0.49 1.62 0.39
CA MET A 87 0.03 1.67 1.76
C MET A 87 1.13 0.62 1.92
N VAL A 88 2.31 1.07 2.29
CA VAL A 88 3.46 0.20 2.55
C VAL A 88 3.76 0.19 4.04
N LEU A 89 3.72 -1.01 4.63
CA LEU A 89 4.13 -1.26 6.02
C LEU A 89 5.55 -1.83 5.98
N LEU A 90 6.51 -1.05 6.46
CA LEU A 90 7.92 -1.37 6.36
C LEU A 90 8.49 -1.80 7.70
N ASN A 91 9.00 -3.03 7.76
CA ASN A 91 9.65 -3.62 8.94
C ASN A 91 8.81 -3.55 10.23
N GLU A 92 7.49 -3.55 10.11
CA GLU A 92 6.56 -3.40 11.25
C GLU A 92 6.80 -2.11 12.07
N GLN A 93 7.46 -1.12 11.49
CA GLN A 93 7.84 0.11 12.18
C GLN A 93 7.31 1.36 11.51
N LYS A 94 7.26 1.37 10.19
CA LYS A 94 6.90 2.56 9.41
C LYS A 94 5.77 2.26 8.44
N CYS A 95 4.78 3.13 8.43
CA CYS A 95 3.70 3.11 7.45
C CYS A 95 3.84 4.30 6.52
N MET A 96 3.85 4.03 5.23
CA MET A 96 3.88 5.05 4.17
C MET A 96 2.65 4.96 3.31
N LEU A 97 2.06 6.09 2.95
CA LEU A 97 0.86 6.17 2.13
C LEU A 97 1.16 6.95 0.85
N PHE A 98 0.92 6.33 -0.29
CA PHE A 98 1.10 6.93 -1.61
C PHE A 98 -0.26 7.11 -2.28
N ASN A 99 -0.57 8.32 -2.75
CA ASN A 99 -1.72 8.55 -3.62
C ASN A 99 -1.28 8.29 -5.06
N LEU A 100 -1.65 7.15 -5.62
CA LEU A 100 -1.20 6.71 -6.94
C LEU A 100 -1.68 7.61 -8.08
N TYR A 101 -2.77 8.36 -7.88
CA TYR A 101 -3.31 9.28 -8.88
C TYR A 101 -2.70 10.69 -8.81
N GLU A 102 -1.97 11.00 -7.75
CA GLU A 102 -1.30 12.29 -7.56
C GLU A 102 0.23 12.20 -7.58
N LEU A 103 0.79 11.00 -7.81
CA LEU A 103 2.24 10.85 -7.96
C LEU A 103 2.76 11.57 -9.20
N ASP A 104 3.94 12.13 -9.08
CA ASP A 104 4.72 12.55 -10.24
C ASP A 104 5.37 11.31 -10.90
N TRP A 105 4.65 10.69 -11.80
CA TRP A 105 5.08 9.47 -12.47
C TRP A 105 6.34 9.65 -13.33
N SER A 106 6.71 10.89 -13.69
CA SER A 106 7.96 11.16 -14.40
C SER A 106 9.20 10.81 -13.57
N ARG A 107 9.05 10.75 -12.24
CA ARG A 107 10.10 10.37 -11.31
C ARG A 107 10.09 8.88 -10.92
N VAL A 108 9.11 8.14 -11.38
CA VAL A 108 8.97 6.70 -11.10
C VAL A 108 9.61 5.92 -12.22
N LYS A 109 10.63 5.14 -11.91
CA LYS A 109 11.29 4.25 -12.87
C LYS A 109 10.57 2.92 -12.95
N THR A 110 10.52 2.35 -14.14
CA THR A 110 10.07 0.98 -14.36
C THR A 110 11.30 0.10 -14.56
N VAL A 111 11.39 -0.97 -13.77
CA VAL A 111 12.45 -1.97 -13.90
C VAL A 111 11.85 -3.33 -14.21
N ILE A 112 12.62 -4.21 -14.83
CA ILE A 112 12.18 -5.56 -15.11
C ILE A 112 12.82 -6.51 -14.09
N TRP A 113 11.98 -7.16 -13.29
CA TRP A 113 12.41 -8.21 -12.37
C TRP A 113 12.15 -9.58 -12.95
N LYS A 114 13.07 -10.49 -12.74
CA LYS A 114 12.86 -11.91 -13.01
C LYS A 114 12.27 -12.56 -11.78
N ILE A 115 10.97 -12.89 -11.87
CA ILE A 115 10.25 -13.52 -10.77
C ILE A 115 10.12 -15.01 -11.04
N LYS A 116 10.57 -15.81 -10.07
CA LYS A 116 10.46 -17.26 -10.11
C LYS A 116 9.01 -17.68 -9.90
N LYS A 117 8.48 -18.45 -10.83
CA LYS A 117 7.19 -19.14 -10.71
C LYS A 117 7.42 -20.63 -10.59
N THR A 118 6.72 -21.27 -9.70
CA THR A 118 6.74 -22.73 -9.55
C THR A 118 5.45 -23.28 -10.14
N GLN A 119 5.60 -24.18 -11.11
CA GLN A 119 4.51 -24.89 -11.76
C GLN A 119 4.74 -26.38 -11.60
N TYR A 120 3.76 -27.12 -11.10
CA TYR A 120 3.80 -28.57 -10.90
C TYR A 120 5.06 -29.10 -10.18
N TRP A 121 4.93 -29.38 -8.89
CA TRP A 121 5.93 -30.05 -8.05
C TRP A 121 7.28 -29.32 -8.02
N ASP A 122 8.23 -29.64 -8.83
CA ASP A 122 9.58 -29.06 -8.79
C ASP A 122 9.93 -28.21 -10.03
N GLN A 123 8.98 -28.03 -10.94
CA GLN A 123 9.24 -27.23 -12.13
C GLN A 123 9.12 -25.74 -11.83
N SER A 124 10.18 -25.01 -12.02
CA SER A 124 10.18 -23.57 -11.88
C SER A 124 10.65 -22.88 -13.16
N TYR A 125 10.13 -21.70 -13.40
CA TYR A 125 10.52 -20.83 -14.51
C TYR A 125 10.54 -19.39 -14.05
N TYR A 126 11.24 -18.53 -14.78
CA TYR A 126 11.32 -17.12 -14.49
C TYR A 126 10.46 -16.33 -15.45
N VAL A 127 9.72 -15.35 -14.93
CA VAL A 127 8.89 -14.44 -15.71
C VAL A 127 9.45 -13.03 -15.57
N ASP A 128 9.67 -12.36 -16.69
CA ASP A 128 10.03 -10.95 -16.70
C ASP A 128 8.82 -10.12 -16.26
N THR A 129 8.97 -9.40 -15.15
CA THR A 129 7.89 -8.68 -14.50
C THR A 129 8.26 -7.21 -14.39
N PRO A 130 7.55 -6.31 -15.09
CA PRO A 130 7.73 -4.87 -14.91
C PRO A 130 7.27 -4.44 -13.51
N VAL A 131 8.09 -3.62 -12.87
CA VAL A 131 7.84 -3.11 -11.51
C VAL A 131 8.11 -1.62 -11.47
N TYR A 132 7.14 -0.86 -10.96
CA TYR A 132 7.34 0.54 -10.65
C TYR A 132 8.17 0.69 -9.37
N MET A 133 9.17 1.56 -9.43
CA MET A 133 10.04 1.90 -8.30
C MET A 133 9.66 3.29 -7.80
N ILE A 134 8.82 3.34 -6.77
CA ILE A 134 8.27 4.58 -6.23
C ILE A 134 9.18 5.08 -5.11
N PRO A 135 9.86 6.23 -5.25
CA PRO A 135 10.70 6.77 -4.17
C PRO A 135 9.91 6.97 -2.88
N TYR A 136 10.46 6.57 -1.74
CA TYR A 136 9.81 6.76 -0.43
C TYR A 136 9.49 8.21 -0.13
N GLU A 137 10.30 9.15 -0.61
CA GLU A 137 10.07 10.58 -0.43
C GLU A 137 8.78 11.10 -1.09
N MET A 138 8.20 10.34 -2.01
CA MET A 138 6.94 10.69 -2.67
C MET A 138 5.70 10.26 -1.87
N ALA A 139 5.88 9.66 -0.70
CA ALA A 139 4.76 9.34 0.18
C ALA A 139 4.04 10.62 0.59
N GLU A 140 2.71 10.62 0.43
CA GLU A 140 1.86 11.74 0.87
C GLU A 140 1.86 11.89 2.39
N ALA A 141 1.95 10.77 3.09
CA ALA A 141 1.96 10.73 4.54
C ALA A 141 2.76 9.51 5.03
N GLU A 142 3.34 9.64 6.21
CA GLU A 142 4.02 8.54 6.89
C GLU A 142 3.85 8.63 8.40
N CYS A 143 3.90 7.48 9.07
CA CYS A 143 3.89 7.42 10.54
C CYS A 143 4.69 6.24 11.05
N ASP A 144 5.08 6.33 12.33
CA ASP A 144 5.59 5.19 13.08
C ASP A 144 4.40 4.32 13.50
N CYS A 145 4.42 3.06 13.13
CA CYS A 145 3.36 2.09 13.43
C CYS A 145 3.78 1.02 14.46
N THR A 146 4.96 1.14 15.06
CA THR A 146 5.50 0.15 16.01
C THR A 146 4.50 -0.20 17.11
N LYS A 147 3.87 0.79 17.73
CA LYS A 147 2.92 0.57 18.81
C LYS A 147 1.68 -0.25 18.39
N TYR A 148 1.25 -0.13 17.14
CA TYR A 148 0.12 -0.89 16.63
C TYR A 148 0.47 -2.36 16.46
N TYR A 149 1.69 -2.65 16.04
CA TYR A 149 2.21 -4.01 15.96
C TYR A 149 2.41 -4.62 17.33
N GLU A 150 2.98 -3.90 18.28
CA GLU A 150 3.13 -4.35 19.67
C GLU A 150 1.78 -4.71 20.29
N ASN A 151 0.77 -3.87 20.12
CA ASN A 151 -0.57 -4.14 20.61
C ASN A 151 -1.18 -5.37 19.91
N TYR A 152 -1.01 -5.49 18.61
CA TYR A 152 -1.50 -6.62 17.84
C TYR A 152 -0.89 -7.94 18.32
N TYR A 153 0.42 -8.00 18.49
CA TYR A 153 1.10 -9.21 18.95
C TYR A 153 0.74 -9.55 20.40
N ARG A 154 0.61 -8.57 21.25
CA ARG A 154 0.15 -8.77 22.63
C ARG A 154 -1.25 -9.40 22.66
N MET A 155 -2.18 -8.93 21.86
CA MET A 155 -3.53 -9.49 21.75
C MET A 155 -3.53 -10.91 21.19
N LYS A 156 -2.55 -11.25 20.36
CA LYS A 156 -2.38 -12.60 19.78
C LYS A 156 -1.59 -13.56 20.70
N GLY A 157 -1.21 -13.13 21.89
CA GLY A 157 -0.45 -13.94 22.84
C GLY A 157 1.01 -14.17 22.46
N ARG A 158 1.59 -13.26 21.73
CA ARG A 158 3.00 -13.31 21.32
C ARG A 158 3.88 -12.41 22.17
#